data_f1c65d5d171426da62af7459ecf4e767
#
_entry.id   f1c65d5d171426da62af7459ecf4e767
#
_cell.length_a   1.000
_cell.length_b   1.000
_cell.length_c   1.000
_cell.angle_alpha   90.00
_cell.angle_beta   90.00
_cell.angle_gamma   90.00
#
_symmetry.space_group_name_H-M   'P 1'
#
loop_
_entity.id
_entity.type
_entity.pdbx_description
1 polymer ?
#
loop_
_entity_poly.entity_id
_entity_poly.type
_entity_poly.pdbx_seq_one_letter_code
_entity_poly.pdbx_strand_id
1 'polypeptide(L)'
;MAKTLTIIDFMQKFSSEESCKTYLADQKWGDGFVCRRCGCDHAVKGRTRHHRRCGSCRFDESATANTLFHKIKFPLPSAFAMVHLLTTTKKGMSSCELARQFGVHQETAWFFKRKVQLAMKACEEGQQLVENVEVDETFLGGREEGKRGRSKGSKSLVLVSVEVDYSDMTRRKAKLKRCRASVIENASGESLKQVLEASVEASAVVTTDGWKGYLSALTGKWHNVENSAQGANFEALHWHIFNLKNWVRGIHHHVSRDHLQSYLHEFNFRFNNRLKMGQQAIQVLATMAISPKSSYLQLMAA
;
A
#
# COMPACT_ATOMS: atom_id res chain seq x y z
N MET A 1 7.15 4.95 25.07
CA MET A 1 6.30 4.35 24.02
C MET A 1 5.27 5.39 23.59
N ALA A 2 5.16 5.70 22.29
CA ALA A 2 4.10 6.61 21.83
C ALA A 2 2.74 5.99 22.14
N LYS A 3 1.82 6.76 22.72
CA LYS A 3 0.48 6.30 23.08
C LYS A 3 -0.24 5.80 21.82
N THR A 4 -0.71 4.55 21.84
CA THR A 4 -1.48 3.98 20.73
C THR A 4 -2.77 4.77 20.59
N LEU A 5 -3.02 5.32 19.39
CA LEU A 5 -4.24 6.07 19.09
C LEU A 5 -5.39 5.06 18.92
N THR A 6 -6.31 5.06 19.88
CA THR A 6 -7.51 4.21 19.79
C THR A 6 -8.49 4.76 18.75
N ILE A 7 -9.47 3.94 18.35
CA ILE A 7 -10.55 4.41 17.45
C ILE A 7 -11.34 5.56 18.08
N ILE A 8 -11.54 5.53 19.39
CA ILE A 8 -12.26 6.59 20.11
C ILE A 8 -11.46 7.90 20.06
N ASP A 9 -10.16 7.86 20.38
CA ASP A 9 -9.28 9.03 20.31
C ASP A 9 -9.25 9.59 18.88
N PHE A 10 -9.22 8.71 17.87
CA PHE A 10 -9.21 9.10 16.46
C PHE A 10 -10.52 9.81 16.08
N MET A 11 -11.68 9.24 16.43
CA MET A 11 -12.98 9.81 16.10
C MET A 11 -13.23 11.12 16.86
N GLN A 12 -12.76 11.27 18.08
CA GLN A 12 -12.81 12.53 18.83
C GLN A 12 -11.95 13.61 18.16
N LYS A 13 -10.73 13.27 17.77
CA LYS A 13 -9.80 14.19 17.08
C LYS A 13 -10.35 14.69 15.74
N PHE A 14 -11.04 13.85 14.99
CA PHE A 14 -11.55 14.14 13.65
C PHE A 14 -13.08 14.13 13.59
N SER A 15 -13.73 14.65 14.64
CA SER A 15 -15.18 14.63 14.78
C SER A 15 -15.94 15.62 13.88
N SER A 16 -15.25 16.61 13.29
CA SER A 16 -15.88 17.67 12.50
C SER A 16 -15.15 17.94 11.18
N GLU A 17 -15.88 18.49 10.21
CA GLU A 17 -15.30 19.01 8.95
C GLU A 17 -14.15 19.98 9.20
N GLU A 18 -14.29 20.78 10.23
CA GLU A 18 -13.34 21.82 10.62
C GLU A 18 -12.02 21.20 11.13
N SER A 19 -12.09 20.21 12.05
CA SER A 19 -10.89 19.53 12.56
C SER A 19 -10.16 18.77 11.44
N CYS A 20 -10.89 18.13 10.53
CA CYS A 20 -10.30 17.47 9.37
C CYS A 20 -9.60 18.45 8.42
N LYS A 21 -10.26 19.59 8.09
CA LYS A 21 -9.67 20.63 7.21
C LYS A 21 -8.45 21.30 7.85
N THR A 22 -8.48 21.54 9.15
CA THR A 22 -7.30 22.04 9.89
C THR A 22 -6.13 21.08 9.74
N TYR A 23 -6.34 19.80 10.03
CA TYR A 23 -5.31 18.77 9.87
C TYR A 23 -4.75 18.72 8.45
N LEU A 24 -5.63 18.74 7.42
CA LEU A 24 -5.18 18.71 6.02
C LEU A 24 -4.39 19.97 5.64
N ALA A 25 -4.77 21.13 6.16
CA ALA A 25 -4.05 22.39 5.93
C ALA A 25 -2.65 22.36 6.55
N ASP A 26 -2.55 21.85 7.79
CA ASP A 26 -1.29 21.71 8.50
C ASP A 26 -0.35 20.74 7.79
N GLN A 27 -0.86 19.61 7.30
CA GLN A 27 -0.05 18.65 6.53
C GLN A 27 0.38 19.22 5.18
N LYS A 28 -0.52 19.89 4.48
CA LYS A 28 -0.26 20.39 3.11
C LYS A 28 0.71 21.56 3.07
N TRP A 29 0.69 22.41 4.09
CA TRP A 29 1.45 23.65 4.12
C TRP A 29 2.38 23.77 5.33
N GLY A 30 2.60 22.65 6.06
CA GLY A 30 3.48 22.62 7.23
C GLY A 30 4.91 23.03 6.91
N ASP A 31 5.40 22.59 5.75
CA ASP A 31 6.76 22.89 5.25
C ASP A 31 6.81 24.18 4.40
N GLY A 32 5.73 24.95 4.37
CA GLY A 32 5.61 26.17 3.60
C GLY A 32 4.58 26.10 2.47
N PHE A 33 4.26 27.26 1.91
CA PHE A 33 3.34 27.40 0.78
C PHE A 33 4.11 27.64 -0.50
N VAL A 34 3.79 26.86 -1.55
CA VAL A 34 4.24 27.15 -2.92
C VAL A 34 3.03 27.17 -3.83
N CYS A 35 2.81 28.30 -4.51
CA CYS A 35 1.71 28.46 -5.43
C CYS A 35 1.90 27.57 -6.66
N ARG A 36 1.03 26.58 -6.85
CA ARG A 36 1.09 25.69 -8.01
C ARG A 36 0.78 26.36 -9.36
N ARG A 37 0.33 27.62 -9.36
CA ARG A 37 0.04 28.37 -10.59
C ARG A 37 1.23 29.24 -11.06
N CYS A 38 1.95 29.84 -10.13
CA CYS A 38 3.04 30.79 -10.47
C CYS A 38 4.34 30.57 -9.69
N GLY A 39 4.43 29.54 -8.83
CA GLY A 39 5.64 29.22 -8.07
C GLY A 39 5.95 30.13 -6.88
N CYS A 40 5.17 31.21 -6.65
CA CYS A 40 5.38 32.13 -5.52
C CYS A 40 5.21 31.40 -4.19
N ASP A 41 6.11 31.61 -3.26
CA ASP A 41 6.16 31.01 -1.91
C ASP A 41 5.45 31.84 -0.84
N HIS A 42 5.03 33.08 -1.19
CA HIS A 42 4.29 33.94 -0.29
C HIS A 42 2.78 33.73 -0.38
N ALA A 43 2.16 33.44 0.77
CA ALA A 43 0.70 33.31 0.89
C ALA A 43 0.12 34.31 1.88
N VAL A 44 -1.07 34.81 1.55
CA VAL A 44 -1.92 35.58 2.46
C VAL A 44 -3.17 34.75 2.83
N LYS A 45 -3.95 35.24 3.79
CA LYS A 45 -5.22 34.60 4.21
C LYS A 45 -6.15 34.45 2.99
N GLY A 46 -6.60 33.23 2.75
CA GLY A 46 -7.55 32.90 1.69
C GLY A 46 -9.00 33.12 2.12
N ARG A 47 -9.96 32.55 1.34
CA ARG A 47 -11.38 32.67 1.56
C ARG A 47 -11.84 32.22 2.95
N THR A 48 -11.25 31.16 3.46
CA THR A 48 -11.43 30.67 4.83
C THR A 48 -10.08 30.39 5.48
N ARG A 49 -10.06 30.07 6.77
CA ARG A 49 -8.82 29.70 7.47
C ARG A 49 -8.10 28.48 6.89
N HIS A 50 -8.80 27.62 6.14
CA HIS A 50 -8.25 26.44 5.47
C HIS A 50 -7.94 26.69 3.99
N HIS A 51 -7.84 27.96 3.60
CA HIS A 51 -7.41 28.39 2.27
C HIS A 51 -6.12 29.21 2.39
N ARG A 52 -5.27 29.09 1.38
CA ARG A 52 -4.13 29.98 1.17
C ARG A 52 -4.28 30.68 -0.17
N ARG A 53 -4.16 32.00 -0.17
CA ARG A 53 -4.18 32.82 -1.37
C ARG A 53 -2.79 33.25 -1.73
N CYS A 54 -2.35 33.01 -2.96
CA CYS A 54 -1.05 33.45 -3.45
C CYS A 54 -0.95 34.98 -3.38
N GLY A 55 0.12 35.49 -2.81
CA GLY A 55 0.42 36.93 -2.73
C GLY A 55 0.62 37.57 -4.09
N SER A 56 1.16 36.83 -5.06
CA SER A 56 1.45 37.30 -6.42
C SER A 56 0.22 37.17 -7.35
N CYS A 57 -0.21 35.96 -7.70
CA CYS A 57 -1.23 35.73 -8.72
C CYS A 57 -2.68 35.62 -8.18
N ARG A 58 -2.87 35.82 -6.88
CA ARG A 58 -4.17 35.76 -6.17
C ARG A 58 -4.92 34.43 -6.28
N PHE A 59 -4.26 33.36 -6.75
CA PHE A 59 -4.86 32.03 -6.79
C PHE A 59 -5.19 31.57 -5.37
N ASP A 60 -6.46 31.18 -5.14
CA ASP A 60 -6.97 30.77 -3.84
C ASP A 60 -7.11 29.24 -3.81
N GLU A 61 -6.41 28.58 -2.91
CA GLU A 61 -6.33 27.11 -2.83
C GLU A 61 -6.81 26.60 -1.47
N SER A 62 -7.73 25.62 -1.49
CA SER A 62 -8.20 24.95 -0.27
C SER A 62 -7.25 23.83 0.18
N ALA A 63 -7.34 23.42 1.45
CA ALA A 63 -6.56 22.31 1.99
C ALA A 63 -6.77 20.99 1.22
N THR A 64 -7.98 20.74 0.69
CA THR A 64 -8.27 19.53 -0.09
C THR A 64 -7.94 19.65 -1.58
N ALA A 65 -7.74 20.86 -2.09
CA ALA A 65 -7.50 21.07 -3.52
C ALA A 65 -6.20 20.42 -3.97
N ASN A 66 -6.24 19.72 -5.11
CA ASN A 66 -5.09 19.02 -5.69
C ASN A 66 -4.44 17.96 -4.79
N THR A 67 -5.16 17.40 -3.84
CA THR A 67 -4.74 16.27 -2.99
C THR A 67 -5.59 15.03 -3.31
N LEU A 68 -5.33 13.90 -2.67
CA LEU A 68 -6.18 12.72 -2.81
C LEU A 68 -7.59 12.93 -2.22
N PHE A 69 -7.80 13.99 -1.41
CA PHE A 69 -9.12 14.45 -0.96
C PHE A 69 -9.83 15.39 -1.94
N HIS A 70 -9.21 15.67 -3.09
CA HIS A 70 -9.81 16.58 -4.06
C HIS A 70 -11.19 16.10 -4.52
N LYS A 71 -12.21 16.98 -4.42
CA LYS A 71 -13.59 16.74 -4.86
C LYS A 71 -14.23 15.44 -4.34
N ILE A 72 -13.93 15.03 -3.10
CA ILE A 72 -14.72 13.97 -2.46
C ILE A 72 -16.16 14.45 -2.28
N LYS A 73 -17.13 13.50 -2.42
CA LYS A 73 -18.57 13.81 -2.43
C LYS A 73 -19.28 13.42 -1.13
N PHE A 74 -18.53 13.15 -0.08
CA PHE A 74 -19.05 12.77 1.24
C PHE A 74 -18.22 13.45 2.32
N PRO A 75 -18.70 13.51 3.60
CA PRO A 75 -18.04 14.27 4.66
C PRO A 75 -16.61 13.84 4.92
N LEU A 76 -15.70 14.78 5.22
CA LEU A 76 -14.31 14.49 5.59
C LEU A 76 -14.19 13.60 6.82
N PRO A 77 -14.99 13.76 7.90
CA PRO A 77 -14.95 12.81 9.02
C PRO A 77 -15.19 11.36 8.58
N SER A 78 -16.14 11.13 7.68
CA SER A 78 -16.39 9.81 7.07
C SER A 78 -15.19 9.32 6.26
N ALA A 79 -14.56 10.20 5.46
CA ALA A 79 -13.34 9.85 4.71
C ALA A 79 -12.20 9.45 5.63
N PHE A 80 -11.98 10.19 6.72
CA PHE A 80 -10.95 9.89 7.71
C PHE A 80 -11.24 8.57 8.44
N ALA A 81 -12.50 8.33 8.82
CA ALA A 81 -12.92 7.07 9.42
C ALA A 81 -12.71 5.88 8.46
N MET A 82 -13.01 6.03 7.15
CA MET A 82 -12.71 5.01 6.16
C MET A 82 -11.20 4.71 6.08
N VAL A 83 -10.33 5.72 6.09
CA VAL A 83 -8.87 5.52 6.12
C VAL A 83 -8.47 4.76 7.38
N HIS A 84 -9.00 5.15 8.56
CA HIS A 84 -8.73 4.45 9.80
C HIS A 84 -9.11 2.97 9.72
N LEU A 85 -10.33 2.64 9.26
CA LEU A 85 -10.79 1.26 9.15
C LEU A 85 -9.96 0.46 8.14
N LEU A 86 -9.63 1.03 6.98
CA LEU A 86 -8.80 0.36 5.96
C LEU A 86 -7.39 0.03 6.46
N THR A 87 -6.85 0.85 7.37
CA THR A 87 -5.48 0.68 7.88
C THR A 87 -5.40 -0.20 9.13
N THR A 88 -6.40 -0.16 10.02
CA THR A 88 -6.30 -0.75 11.36
C THR A 88 -7.09 -2.03 11.56
N THR A 89 -8.15 -2.30 10.76
CA THR A 89 -8.92 -3.56 10.90
C THR A 89 -8.07 -4.76 10.51
N LYS A 90 -8.08 -5.83 11.30
CA LYS A 90 -7.20 -7.00 11.10
C LYS A 90 -7.26 -7.60 9.69
N LYS A 91 -8.44 -7.74 9.12
CA LYS A 91 -8.62 -8.34 7.78
C LYS A 91 -8.67 -7.30 6.65
N GLY A 92 -8.84 -6.01 6.95
CA GLY A 92 -9.20 -5.00 5.95
C GLY A 92 -10.69 -4.98 5.67
N MET A 93 -11.10 -4.24 4.62
CA MET A 93 -12.51 -4.02 4.34
C MET A 93 -12.77 -3.95 2.82
N SER A 94 -13.83 -4.58 2.35
CA SER A 94 -14.25 -4.47 0.96
C SER A 94 -14.91 -3.12 0.67
N SER A 95 -14.97 -2.71 -0.59
CA SER A 95 -15.70 -1.49 -0.99
C SER A 95 -17.21 -1.61 -0.75
N CYS A 96 -17.79 -2.80 -0.85
CA CYS A 96 -19.19 -3.05 -0.51
C CYS A 96 -19.46 -2.82 0.97
N GLU A 97 -18.58 -3.31 1.84
CA GLU A 97 -18.72 -3.13 3.29
C GLU A 97 -18.52 -1.65 3.69
N LEU A 98 -17.54 -0.96 3.09
CA LEU A 98 -17.37 0.49 3.28
C LEU A 98 -18.62 1.26 2.85
N ALA A 99 -19.18 0.93 1.68
CA ALA A 99 -20.40 1.56 1.16
C ALA A 99 -21.57 1.40 2.13
N ARG A 100 -21.77 0.18 2.65
CA ARG A 100 -22.82 -0.14 3.62
C ARG A 100 -22.65 0.62 4.93
N GLN A 101 -21.43 0.66 5.49
CA GLN A 101 -21.18 1.32 6.79
C GLN A 101 -21.27 2.84 6.73
N PHE A 102 -20.92 3.46 5.60
CA PHE A 102 -20.87 4.91 5.47
C PHE A 102 -22.03 5.50 4.65
N GLY A 103 -22.98 4.69 4.19
CA GLY A 103 -24.14 5.16 3.43
C GLY A 103 -23.78 5.81 2.09
N VAL A 104 -22.72 5.35 1.42
CA VAL A 104 -22.30 5.86 0.11
C VAL A 104 -22.47 4.79 -0.97
N HIS A 105 -22.54 5.19 -2.24
CA HIS A 105 -22.54 4.23 -3.34
C HIS A 105 -21.25 3.40 -3.37
N GLN A 106 -21.36 2.12 -3.73
CA GLN A 106 -20.24 1.20 -3.78
C GLN A 106 -19.07 1.70 -4.66
N GLU A 107 -19.38 2.27 -5.82
CA GLU A 107 -18.38 2.89 -6.70
C GLU A 107 -17.63 4.04 -6.01
N THR A 108 -18.35 4.89 -5.26
CA THR A 108 -17.75 5.99 -4.49
C THR A 108 -16.78 5.46 -3.43
N ALA A 109 -17.19 4.43 -2.70
CA ALA A 109 -16.35 3.76 -1.71
C ALA A 109 -15.14 3.10 -2.36
N TRP A 110 -15.33 2.44 -3.51
CA TRP A 110 -14.26 1.80 -4.28
C TRP A 110 -13.23 2.82 -4.77
N PHE A 111 -13.65 3.92 -5.38
CA PHE A 111 -12.75 4.99 -5.82
C PHE A 111 -11.98 5.61 -4.67
N PHE A 112 -12.63 5.82 -3.54
CA PHE A 112 -11.95 6.34 -2.36
C PHE A 112 -10.94 5.32 -1.82
N LYS A 113 -11.30 4.05 -1.73
CA LYS A 113 -10.37 2.97 -1.37
C LYS A 113 -9.15 2.95 -2.30
N ARG A 114 -9.30 3.13 -3.61
CA ARG A 114 -8.19 3.22 -4.56
C ARG A 114 -7.24 4.38 -4.25
N LYS A 115 -7.77 5.55 -3.86
CA LYS A 115 -6.95 6.68 -3.40
C LYS A 115 -6.18 6.36 -2.12
N VAL A 116 -6.78 5.63 -1.20
CA VAL A 116 -6.12 5.17 0.02
C VAL A 116 -5.01 4.17 -0.32
N GLN A 117 -5.24 3.21 -1.21
CA GLN A 117 -4.24 2.25 -1.67
C GLN A 117 -3.05 2.95 -2.37
N LEU A 118 -3.30 4.01 -3.13
CA LEU A 118 -2.26 4.82 -3.74
C LEU A 118 -1.39 5.54 -2.68
N ALA A 119 -2.01 6.07 -1.62
CA ALA A 119 -1.28 6.64 -0.50
C ALA A 119 -0.49 5.58 0.28
N MET A 120 -1.03 4.38 0.47
CA MET A 120 -0.31 3.26 1.07
C MET A 120 0.93 2.88 0.25
N LYS A 121 0.82 2.87 -1.09
CA LYS A 121 1.98 2.71 -1.98
C LYS A 121 3.02 3.77 -1.70
N ALA A 122 2.62 5.06 -1.70
CA ALA A 122 3.54 6.17 -1.49
C ALA A 122 4.21 6.14 -0.10
N CYS A 123 3.52 5.66 0.94
CA CYS A 123 4.12 5.45 2.26
C CYS A 123 5.27 4.43 2.27
N GLU A 124 5.30 3.53 1.29
CA GLU A 124 6.29 2.46 1.19
C GLU A 124 7.36 2.73 0.12
N GLU A 125 7.25 3.82 -0.64
CA GLU A 125 8.22 4.19 -1.67
C GLU A 125 9.61 4.44 -1.05
N GLY A 126 10.65 4.01 -1.74
CA GLY A 126 12.04 4.14 -1.29
C GLY A 126 12.44 3.19 -0.16
N GLN A 127 11.52 2.38 0.36
CA GLN A 127 11.85 1.41 1.41
C GLN A 127 12.10 0.04 0.78
N GLN A 128 13.35 -0.39 0.68
CA GLN A 128 13.74 -1.72 0.19
C GLN A 128 13.82 -2.72 1.34
N LEU A 129 13.71 -4.01 1.03
CA LEU A 129 13.96 -5.12 1.94
C LEU A 129 15.47 -5.27 2.11
N VAL A 130 15.90 -5.55 3.33
CA VAL A 130 17.32 -5.61 3.72
C VAL A 130 17.66 -6.95 4.34
N GLU A 131 18.95 -7.19 4.63
CA GLU A 131 19.47 -8.39 5.30
C GLU A 131 19.14 -9.69 4.55
N ASN A 132 18.34 -10.59 5.12
CA ASN A 132 17.98 -11.88 4.51
C ASN A 132 16.60 -11.79 3.88
N VAL A 133 16.50 -12.04 2.59
CA VAL A 133 15.25 -11.94 1.82
C VAL A 133 14.96 -13.27 1.15
N GLU A 134 13.84 -13.89 1.51
CA GLU A 134 13.31 -15.06 0.80
C GLU A 134 12.36 -14.61 -0.32
N VAL A 135 12.43 -15.25 -1.47
CA VAL A 135 11.63 -14.87 -2.66
C VAL A 135 11.07 -16.11 -3.34
N ASP A 136 9.79 -16.04 -3.69
CA ASP A 136 9.09 -17.07 -4.48
C ASP A 136 7.94 -16.47 -5.29
N GLU A 137 7.51 -17.12 -6.36
CA GLU A 137 6.38 -16.72 -7.18
C GLU A 137 5.11 -17.48 -6.81
N THR A 138 3.98 -16.80 -6.92
CA THR A 138 2.69 -17.43 -6.73
C THR A 138 1.65 -16.91 -7.70
N PHE A 139 0.65 -17.76 -8.00
CA PHE A 139 -0.51 -17.37 -8.79
C PHE A 139 -1.66 -16.90 -7.88
N LEU A 140 -2.20 -15.72 -8.21
CA LEU A 140 -3.44 -15.19 -7.66
C LEU A 140 -4.53 -15.13 -8.73
N GLY A 141 -5.72 -15.56 -8.40
CA GLY A 141 -6.88 -15.59 -9.31
C GLY A 141 -7.87 -16.69 -8.96
N GLY A 142 -8.96 -16.79 -9.71
CA GLY A 142 -10.01 -17.80 -9.55
C GLY A 142 -9.52 -19.24 -9.78
N ARG A 143 -10.31 -20.20 -9.31
CA ARG A 143 -10.06 -21.62 -9.62
C ARG A 143 -10.36 -21.87 -11.10
N GLU A 144 -9.41 -22.47 -11.81
CA GLU A 144 -9.60 -22.95 -13.17
C GLU A 144 -9.70 -24.46 -13.16
N GLU A 145 -10.76 -25.00 -13.75
CA GLU A 145 -10.95 -26.44 -13.90
C GLU A 145 -10.17 -26.94 -15.12
N GLY A 146 -9.58 -28.11 -14.99
CA GLY A 146 -8.99 -28.86 -16.11
C GLY A 146 -7.57 -28.47 -16.54
N LYS A 147 -6.92 -27.48 -15.94
CA LYS A 147 -5.53 -27.11 -16.29
C LYS A 147 -4.56 -27.43 -15.13
N ARG A 148 -3.61 -28.33 -15.41
CA ARG A 148 -2.47 -28.62 -14.51
C ARG A 148 -1.23 -27.87 -14.98
N GLY A 149 -0.37 -27.43 -14.03
CA GLY A 149 0.91 -26.82 -14.32
C GLY A 149 0.92 -25.28 -14.31
N ARG A 150 2.00 -24.66 -14.83
CA ARG A 150 2.25 -23.22 -14.85
C ARG A 150 1.44 -22.45 -15.93
N SER A 151 0.36 -23.00 -16.44
CA SER A 151 -0.52 -22.29 -17.39
C SER A 151 -1.13 -21.07 -16.72
N LYS A 152 -0.91 -19.89 -17.31
CA LYS A 152 -1.38 -18.62 -16.75
C LYS A 152 -2.91 -18.52 -16.67
N GLY A 153 -3.64 -19.03 -17.66
CA GLY A 153 -5.07 -18.81 -17.77
C GLY A 153 -5.48 -17.38 -17.43
N SER A 154 -6.48 -17.22 -16.57
CA SER A 154 -6.92 -15.92 -16.02
C SER A 154 -6.15 -15.46 -14.78
N LYS A 155 -5.17 -16.26 -14.30
CA LYS A 155 -4.41 -15.96 -13.06
C LYS A 155 -3.30 -14.96 -13.31
N SER A 156 -3.06 -14.10 -12.33
CA SER A 156 -1.91 -13.19 -12.30
C SER A 156 -0.74 -13.83 -11.56
N LEU A 157 0.45 -13.69 -12.10
CA LEU A 157 1.67 -14.10 -11.44
C LEU A 157 2.14 -12.97 -10.50
N VAL A 158 2.46 -13.32 -9.28
CA VAL A 158 2.89 -12.39 -8.23
C VAL A 158 4.20 -12.87 -7.65
N LEU A 159 5.22 -12.02 -7.66
CA LEU A 159 6.46 -12.21 -6.93
C LEU A 159 6.24 -11.77 -5.49
N VAL A 160 6.60 -12.62 -4.55
CA VAL A 160 6.52 -12.35 -3.10
C VAL A 160 7.92 -12.42 -2.53
N SER A 161 8.39 -11.31 -1.98
CA SER A 161 9.67 -11.19 -1.28
C SER A 161 9.40 -10.87 0.19
N VAL A 162 10.04 -11.57 1.10
CA VAL A 162 9.89 -11.37 2.54
C VAL A 162 11.27 -11.22 3.20
N GLU A 163 11.40 -10.22 4.05
CA GLU A 163 12.56 -10.03 4.92
C GLU A 163 12.40 -10.92 6.15
N VAL A 164 13.42 -11.75 6.41
CA VAL A 164 13.37 -12.82 7.40
C VAL A 164 14.47 -12.62 8.44
N ASP A 165 14.10 -12.77 9.71
CA ASP A 165 15.00 -12.72 10.84
C ASP A 165 15.21 -14.14 11.39
N TYR A 166 16.44 -14.62 11.30
CA TYR A 166 16.86 -15.95 11.80
C TYR A 166 17.52 -15.88 13.17
N SER A 167 17.57 -14.71 13.82
CA SER A 167 18.30 -14.52 15.09
C SER A 167 17.70 -15.32 16.26
N ASP A 168 16.39 -15.58 16.23
CA ASP A 168 15.70 -16.37 17.27
C ASP A 168 15.48 -17.83 16.85
N MET A 169 16.55 -18.62 16.86
CA MET A 169 16.50 -20.05 16.54
C MET A 169 15.79 -20.89 17.60
N THR A 170 15.45 -20.34 18.77
CA THR A 170 14.78 -21.08 19.86
C THR A 170 13.37 -21.50 19.49
N ARG A 171 12.73 -20.79 18.57
CA ARG A 171 11.35 -21.06 18.11
C ARG A 171 11.26 -21.95 16.87
N ARG A 172 12.38 -22.41 16.33
CA ARG A 172 12.44 -23.18 15.06
C ARG A 172 11.75 -22.53 13.87
N LYS A 173 11.41 -21.23 13.94
CA LYS A 173 10.66 -20.51 12.91
C LYS A 173 11.26 -19.13 12.69
N ALA A 174 11.64 -18.86 11.47
CA ALA A 174 12.07 -17.55 11.04
C ALA A 174 10.98 -16.50 11.27
N LYS A 175 11.37 -15.32 11.73
CA LYS A 175 10.44 -14.21 11.99
C LYS A 175 10.36 -13.30 10.77
N LEU A 176 9.17 -13.14 10.22
CA LEU A 176 8.93 -12.19 9.13
C LEU A 176 8.98 -10.74 9.64
N LYS A 177 9.83 -9.92 9.03
CA LYS A 177 9.93 -8.48 9.28
C LYS A 177 9.02 -7.69 8.34
N ARG A 178 9.39 -7.61 7.06
CA ARG A 178 8.69 -6.85 6.02
C ARG A 178 8.43 -7.72 4.80
N CYS A 179 7.55 -7.27 3.91
CA CYS A 179 7.25 -7.96 2.67
C CYS A 179 7.08 -6.99 1.49
N ARG A 180 7.26 -7.54 0.29
CA ARG A 180 6.83 -6.96 -0.98
C ARG A 180 6.16 -8.04 -1.82
N ALA A 181 4.92 -7.79 -2.21
CA ALA A 181 4.23 -8.59 -3.21
C ALA A 181 3.95 -7.71 -4.41
N SER A 182 4.34 -8.14 -5.59
CA SER A 182 4.25 -7.38 -6.84
C SER A 182 3.80 -8.24 -8.00
N VAL A 183 2.88 -7.75 -8.82
CA VAL A 183 2.48 -8.42 -10.06
C VAL A 183 3.66 -8.40 -11.02
N ILE A 184 3.96 -9.56 -11.62
CA ILE A 184 4.95 -9.70 -12.68
C ILE A 184 4.28 -10.24 -13.94
N GLU A 185 4.84 -9.89 -15.10
CA GLU A 185 4.31 -10.36 -16.36
C GLU A 185 4.55 -11.86 -16.55
N ASN A 186 5.75 -12.30 -16.21
CA ASN A 186 6.21 -13.68 -16.31
C ASN A 186 7.38 -13.91 -15.34
N ALA A 187 7.82 -15.17 -15.20
CA ALA A 187 8.98 -15.54 -14.37
C ALA A 187 10.32 -15.53 -15.16
N SER A 188 10.45 -14.65 -16.17
CA SER A 188 11.74 -14.46 -16.85
C SER A 188 12.71 -13.67 -15.96
N GLY A 189 14.01 -13.84 -16.21
CA GLY A 189 15.03 -13.11 -15.47
C GLY A 189 14.86 -11.59 -15.54
N GLU A 190 14.42 -11.05 -16.68
CA GLU A 190 14.20 -9.61 -16.87
C GLU A 190 13.03 -9.10 -16.00
N SER A 191 11.87 -9.79 -16.02
CA SER A 191 10.72 -9.42 -15.21
C SER A 191 11.01 -9.53 -13.69
N LEU A 192 11.74 -10.56 -13.28
CA LEU A 192 12.17 -10.75 -11.90
C LEU A 192 13.17 -9.68 -11.48
N LYS A 193 14.16 -9.37 -12.32
CA LYS A 193 15.20 -8.36 -12.07
C LYS A 193 14.60 -7.00 -11.80
N GLN A 194 13.70 -6.53 -12.65
CA GLN A 194 13.04 -5.23 -12.49
C GLN A 194 12.38 -5.07 -11.13
N VAL A 195 11.65 -6.09 -10.66
CA VAL A 195 10.96 -6.03 -9.37
C VAL A 195 11.92 -6.14 -8.19
N LEU A 196 12.92 -7.03 -8.29
CA LEU A 196 13.91 -7.24 -7.24
C LEU A 196 14.83 -6.03 -7.05
N GLU A 197 15.26 -5.37 -8.12
CA GLU A 197 16.05 -4.14 -8.02
C GLU A 197 15.28 -2.98 -7.37
N ALA A 198 13.97 -2.89 -7.61
CA ALA A 198 13.12 -1.87 -7.00
C ALA A 198 12.79 -2.16 -5.51
N SER A 199 12.77 -3.43 -5.10
CA SER A 199 12.23 -3.86 -3.80
C SER A 199 13.25 -4.40 -2.81
N VAL A 200 14.44 -4.80 -3.26
CA VAL A 200 15.47 -5.44 -2.44
C VAL A 200 16.78 -4.68 -2.54
N GLU A 201 17.37 -4.34 -1.41
CA GLU A 201 18.65 -3.64 -1.34
C GLU A 201 19.78 -4.47 -1.97
N ALA A 202 20.77 -3.77 -2.53
CA ALA A 202 21.88 -4.43 -3.22
C ALA A 202 22.73 -5.31 -2.29
N SER A 203 22.83 -4.94 -1.01
CA SER A 203 23.59 -5.65 0.01
C SER A 203 22.86 -6.85 0.63
N ALA A 204 21.54 -7.01 0.35
CA ALA A 204 20.75 -8.09 0.91
C ALA A 204 21.14 -9.46 0.35
N VAL A 205 21.08 -10.48 1.19
CA VAL A 205 21.24 -11.89 0.80
C VAL A 205 19.88 -12.42 0.37
N VAL A 206 19.76 -12.74 -0.91
CA VAL A 206 18.50 -13.25 -1.48
C VAL A 206 18.54 -14.76 -1.57
N THR A 207 17.54 -15.42 -0.98
CA THR A 207 17.38 -16.89 -1.04
C THR A 207 16.15 -17.22 -1.91
N THR A 208 16.34 -18.07 -2.92
CA THR A 208 15.28 -18.52 -3.83
C THR A 208 15.31 -20.02 -4.04
N ASP A 209 14.28 -20.57 -4.68
CA ASP A 209 14.35 -21.90 -5.24
C ASP A 209 15.31 -21.97 -6.46
N GLY A 210 15.51 -23.16 -6.99
CA GLY A 210 16.42 -23.42 -8.11
C GLY A 210 15.89 -22.96 -9.48
N TRP A 211 14.90 -22.06 -9.59
CA TRP A 211 14.39 -21.61 -10.87
C TRP A 211 15.44 -20.79 -11.64
N LYS A 212 15.67 -21.15 -12.89
CA LYS A 212 16.73 -20.53 -13.74
C LYS A 212 16.58 -19.02 -13.93
N GLY A 213 15.35 -18.48 -13.87
CA GLY A 213 15.09 -17.05 -13.99
C GLY A 213 15.79 -16.23 -12.90
N TYR A 214 15.94 -16.76 -11.68
CA TYR A 214 16.62 -16.06 -10.59
C TYR A 214 18.13 -15.91 -10.81
N LEU A 215 18.78 -16.89 -11.46
CA LEU A 215 20.21 -16.82 -11.72
C LEU A 215 20.60 -15.58 -12.55
N SER A 216 19.80 -15.26 -13.58
CA SER A 216 20.02 -14.05 -14.37
C SER A 216 19.54 -12.78 -13.71
N ALA A 217 18.44 -12.84 -12.95
CA ALA A 217 17.87 -11.70 -12.25
C ALA A 217 18.76 -11.19 -11.11
N LEU A 218 19.51 -12.08 -10.45
CA LEU A 218 20.31 -11.78 -9.26
C LEU A 218 21.82 -11.75 -9.55
N THR A 219 22.22 -11.66 -10.82
CA THR A 219 23.63 -11.51 -11.19
C THR A 219 24.26 -10.33 -10.48
N GLY A 220 25.36 -10.56 -9.76
CA GLY A 220 26.08 -9.55 -8.97
C GLY A 220 25.48 -9.24 -7.60
N LYS A 221 24.48 -9.98 -7.15
CA LYS A 221 23.92 -9.94 -5.79
C LYS A 221 24.33 -11.19 -4.99
N TRP A 222 24.26 -11.10 -3.66
CA TRP A 222 24.39 -12.25 -2.78
C TRP A 222 23.16 -13.15 -2.95
N HIS A 223 23.33 -14.30 -3.59
CA HIS A 223 22.23 -15.20 -3.94
C HIS A 223 22.50 -16.61 -3.44
N ASN A 224 21.62 -17.10 -2.59
CA ASN A 224 21.57 -18.47 -2.12
C ASN A 224 20.46 -19.22 -2.87
N VAL A 225 20.78 -20.41 -3.36
CA VAL A 225 19.80 -21.32 -3.97
C VAL A 225 19.55 -22.47 -3.02
N GLU A 226 18.30 -22.62 -2.59
CA GLU A 226 17.86 -23.71 -1.74
C GLU A 226 16.76 -24.51 -2.40
N ASN A 227 16.80 -25.83 -2.29
CA ASN A 227 15.69 -26.65 -2.73
C ASN A 227 14.51 -26.40 -1.79
N SER A 228 13.33 -26.11 -2.37
CA SER A 228 12.13 -25.86 -1.58
C SER A 228 11.69 -27.06 -0.72
N ALA A 229 12.21 -28.28 -0.99
CA ALA A 229 11.90 -29.49 -0.24
C ALA A 229 10.41 -29.62 0.10
N GLN A 230 9.55 -29.42 -0.90
CA GLN A 230 8.09 -29.38 -0.78
C GLN A 230 7.58 -28.30 0.20
N GLY A 231 8.35 -27.21 0.36
CA GLY A 231 8.01 -26.06 1.20
C GLY A 231 8.68 -26.06 2.58
N ALA A 232 9.46 -27.07 2.92
CA ALA A 232 10.09 -27.15 4.25
C ALA A 232 11.13 -26.05 4.49
N ASN A 233 11.87 -25.63 3.45
CA ASN A 233 12.95 -24.64 3.58
C ASN A 233 12.48 -23.18 3.49
N PHE A 234 11.24 -22.93 3.08
CA PHE A 234 10.65 -21.59 2.94
C PHE A 234 9.35 -21.48 3.76
N GLU A 235 9.31 -22.09 4.95
CA GLU A 235 8.08 -22.18 5.74
C GLU A 235 7.46 -20.79 5.99
N ALA A 236 8.28 -19.82 6.38
CA ALA A 236 7.82 -18.47 6.70
C ALA A 236 7.24 -17.76 5.46
N LEU A 237 7.94 -17.82 4.32
CA LEU A 237 7.49 -17.27 3.04
C LEU A 237 6.20 -17.96 2.57
N HIS A 238 6.11 -19.27 2.61
CA HIS A 238 4.91 -20.01 2.19
C HIS A 238 3.69 -19.72 3.07
N TRP A 239 3.88 -19.56 4.39
CA TRP A 239 2.82 -19.08 5.28
C TRP A 239 2.37 -17.66 4.91
N HIS A 240 3.29 -16.80 4.53
CA HIS A 240 2.96 -15.44 4.09
C HIS A 240 2.16 -15.45 2.78
N ILE A 241 2.59 -16.25 1.80
CA ILE A 241 1.85 -16.47 0.53
C ILE A 241 0.45 -17.04 0.80
N PHE A 242 0.31 -18.01 1.71
CA PHE A 242 -0.98 -18.54 2.12
C PHE A 242 -1.88 -17.46 2.73
N ASN A 243 -1.33 -16.61 3.61
CA ASN A 243 -2.05 -15.48 4.21
C ASN A 243 -2.51 -14.47 3.14
N LEU A 244 -1.66 -14.14 2.16
CA LEU A 244 -2.00 -13.28 1.03
C LEU A 244 -3.18 -13.86 0.22
N LYS A 245 -3.12 -15.15 -0.12
CA LYS A 245 -4.20 -15.84 -0.85
C LYS A 245 -5.51 -15.81 -0.07
N ASN A 246 -5.47 -16.09 1.22
CA ASN A 246 -6.65 -16.08 2.08
C ASN A 246 -7.20 -14.66 2.27
N TRP A 247 -6.34 -13.65 2.36
CA TRP A 247 -6.76 -12.26 2.44
C TRP A 247 -7.52 -11.83 1.18
N VAL A 248 -6.97 -12.12 0.00
CA VAL A 248 -7.64 -11.80 -1.28
C VAL A 248 -8.99 -12.51 -1.37
N ARG A 249 -9.05 -13.82 -1.11
CA ARG A 249 -10.29 -14.61 -1.22
C ARG A 249 -11.33 -14.22 -0.19
N GLY A 250 -10.92 -13.95 1.06
CA GLY A 250 -11.84 -13.73 2.18
C GLY A 250 -12.49 -12.35 2.19
N ILE A 251 -11.93 -11.36 1.48
CA ILE A 251 -12.42 -9.97 1.53
C ILE A 251 -12.95 -9.51 0.17
N HIS A 252 -12.28 -9.90 -0.90
CA HIS A 252 -12.53 -9.33 -2.23
C HIS A 252 -13.24 -10.29 -3.17
N HIS A 253 -13.41 -11.57 -2.80
CA HIS A 253 -13.96 -12.66 -3.62
C HIS A 253 -13.33 -12.75 -5.01
N HIS A 254 -13.34 -11.65 -5.76
CA HIS A 254 -12.74 -11.51 -7.08
C HIS A 254 -11.99 -10.17 -7.17
N VAL A 255 -10.76 -10.24 -7.65
CA VAL A 255 -9.93 -9.06 -7.97
C VAL A 255 -9.50 -9.21 -9.43
N SER A 256 -9.85 -8.21 -10.26
CA SER A 256 -9.41 -8.21 -11.65
C SER A 256 -7.88 -8.05 -11.73
N ARG A 257 -7.30 -8.57 -12.80
CA ARG A 257 -5.85 -8.48 -13.05
C ARG A 257 -5.36 -7.04 -13.05
N ASP A 258 -6.12 -6.14 -13.66
CA ASP A 258 -5.76 -4.73 -13.82
C ASP A 258 -5.69 -3.97 -12.47
N HIS A 259 -6.38 -4.46 -11.46
CA HIS A 259 -6.43 -3.82 -10.14
C HIS A 259 -5.65 -4.55 -9.06
N LEU A 260 -5.12 -5.75 -9.36
CA LEU A 260 -4.47 -6.59 -8.36
C LEU A 260 -3.31 -5.87 -7.67
N GLN A 261 -2.48 -5.15 -8.42
CA GLN A 261 -1.32 -4.44 -7.86
C GLN A 261 -1.71 -3.48 -6.73
N SER A 262 -2.82 -2.78 -6.85
CA SER A 262 -3.27 -1.86 -5.80
C SER A 262 -3.73 -2.58 -4.53
N TYR A 263 -4.32 -3.75 -4.65
CA TYR A 263 -4.63 -4.59 -3.49
C TYR A 263 -3.34 -5.12 -2.85
N LEU A 264 -2.31 -5.45 -3.65
CA LEU A 264 -1.00 -5.81 -3.10
C LEU A 264 -0.33 -4.66 -2.36
N HIS A 265 -0.49 -3.40 -2.80
CA HIS A 265 -0.02 -2.24 -2.04
C HIS A 265 -0.70 -2.13 -0.67
N GLU A 266 -2.01 -2.36 -0.59
CA GLU A 266 -2.74 -2.42 0.68
C GLU A 266 -2.21 -3.56 1.56
N PHE A 267 -2.02 -4.75 1.02
CA PHE A 267 -1.51 -5.91 1.75
C PHE A 267 -0.11 -5.65 2.30
N ASN A 268 0.82 -5.18 1.46
CA ASN A 268 2.20 -4.86 1.84
C ASN A 268 2.23 -3.83 2.96
N PHE A 269 1.55 -2.67 2.78
CA PHE A 269 1.51 -1.60 3.78
C PHE A 269 0.98 -2.09 5.12
N ARG A 270 -0.12 -2.83 5.12
CA ARG A 270 -0.75 -3.35 6.34
C ARG A 270 0.14 -4.35 7.07
N PHE A 271 0.79 -5.25 6.34
CA PHE A 271 1.72 -6.20 6.91
C PHE A 271 2.96 -5.49 7.49
N ASN A 272 3.58 -4.62 6.73
CA ASN A 272 4.80 -3.91 7.12
C ASN A 272 4.60 -2.99 8.33
N ASN A 273 3.40 -2.46 8.49
CA ASN A 273 3.06 -1.55 9.59
C ASN A 273 2.24 -2.21 10.72
N ARG A 274 2.07 -3.54 10.72
CA ARG A 274 1.20 -4.28 11.66
C ARG A 274 1.51 -4.07 13.14
N LEU A 275 2.74 -3.70 13.46
CA LEU A 275 3.18 -3.42 14.84
C LEU A 275 3.05 -1.94 15.24
N LYS A 276 2.70 -1.04 14.31
CA LYS A 276 2.56 0.41 14.53
C LYS A 276 1.08 0.80 14.71
N MET A 277 0.35 0.07 15.56
CA MET A 277 -1.10 0.25 15.72
C MET A 277 -1.48 1.69 16.05
N GLY A 278 -2.48 2.22 15.34
CA GLY A 278 -3.00 3.58 15.50
C GLY A 278 -2.20 4.67 14.76
N GLN A 279 -0.95 4.43 14.40
CA GLN A 279 -0.15 5.40 13.63
C GLN A 279 -0.36 5.25 12.11
N GLN A 280 -0.74 4.08 11.65
CA GLN A 280 -0.97 3.78 10.23
C GLN A 280 -1.97 4.73 9.56
N ALA A 281 -3.10 5.00 10.24
CA ALA A 281 -4.12 5.90 9.72
C ALA A 281 -3.59 7.33 9.57
N ILE A 282 -2.86 7.82 10.56
CA ILE A 282 -2.26 9.16 10.54
C ILE A 282 -1.23 9.28 9.42
N GLN A 283 -0.38 8.27 9.25
CA GLN A 283 0.62 8.24 8.18
C GLN A 283 -0.05 8.30 6.80
N VAL A 284 -1.08 7.48 6.55
CA VAL A 284 -1.80 7.48 5.28
C VAL A 284 -2.54 8.80 5.06
N LEU A 285 -3.19 9.37 6.10
CA LEU A 285 -3.87 10.67 6.00
C LEU A 285 -2.88 11.80 5.65
N ALA A 286 -1.70 11.83 6.28
CA ALA A 286 -0.65 12.80 5.98
C ALA A 286 -0.20 12.66 4.51
N THR A 287 0.08 11.44 4.07
CA THR A 287 0.45 11.17 2.68
C THR A 287 -0.66 11.57 1.70
N MET A 288 -1.93 11.27 2.00
CA MET A 288 -3.06 11.69 1.16
C MET A 288 -3.21 13.22 1.07
N ALA A 289 -2.82 13.95 2.12
CA ALA A 289 -2.92 15.41 2.17
C ALA A 289 -1.90 16.12 1.28
N ILE A 290 -0.75 15.50 1.04
CA ILE A 290 0.34 16.06 0.21
C ILE A 290 0.43 15.43 -1.18
N SER A 291 -0.06 14.20 -1.35
CA SER A 291 -0.05 13.51 -2.65
C SER A 291 -0.96 14.21 -3.66
N PRO A 292 -0.53 14.34 -4.93
CA PRO A 292 -1.34 14.98 -5.97
C PRO A 292 -2.65 14.23 -6.22
N LYS A 293 -3.66 14.98 -6.66
CA LYS A 293 -4.94 14.39 -7.08
C LYS A 293 -4.73 13.35 -8.17
N SER A 294 -5.42 12.23 -8.06
CA SER A 294 -5.51 11.23 -9.13
C SER A 294 -6.82 11.38 -9.91
N SER A 295 -6.73 11.33 -11.23
CA SER A 295 -7.91 11.26 -12.09
C SER A 295 -8.51 9.84 -12.04
N TYR A 296 -9.76 9.72 -12.52
CA TYR A 296 -10.42 8.42 -12.70
C TYR A 296 -9.56 7.45 -13.52
N LEU A 297 -9.06 7.90 -14.67
CA LEU A 297 -8.25 7.08 -15.56
C LEU A 297 -6.94 6.60 -14.89
N GLN A 298 -6.28 7.47 -14.12
CA GLN A 298 -5.08 7.09 -13.37
C GLN A 298 -5.39 6.05 -12.28
N LEU A 299 -6.55 6.15 -11.61
CA LEU A 299 -6.96 5.15 -10.61
C LEU A 299 -7.37 3.81 -11.24
N MET A 300 -7.82 3.81 -12.49
CA MET A 300 -8.14 2.60 -13.25
C MET A 300 -6.89 1.90 -13.78
N ALA A 301 -5.85 2.65 -14.13
CA ALA A 301 -4.60 2.14 -14.69
C ALA A 301 -3.54 1.77 -13.63
N ALA A 302 -3.74 2.15 -12.38
CA ALA A 302 -2.83 1.88 -11.26
C ALA A 302 -3.19 0.51 -10.59
#